data_831732896dd83314a8c5b9dde2fbd7c8
#
_entry.id   831732896dd83314a8c5b9dde2fbd7c8
#
_cell.length_a   1.000
_cell.length_b   1.000
_cell.length_c   1.000
_cell.angle_alpha   90.00
_cell.angle_beta   90.00
_cell.angle_gamma   90.00
#
_symmetry.space_group_name_H-M   'P 1'
#
loop_
_entity.id
_entity.type
_entity.pdbx_description
1 polymer ?
#
loop_
_entity_poly.entity_id
_entity_poly.type
_entity_poly.pdbx_seq_one_letter_code
_entity_poly.pdbx_strand_id
1 'polypeptide(L)'
;MQSLADSSQLLKGVLDLAVLAVLADHDSYGYDVLRRLRETGLSEVGDASVYGTLRRLYQAGVLNSYVVPSDEGPHRKYYGLNERGRKALSESTRTWSALTAALNRLLDGRSTKNGR
;
A
#
# COMPACT_ATOMS: atom_id res chain seq x y z
N MET A 1 8.64 19.01 14.96
CA MET A 1 7.71 19.05 13.83
C MET A 1 8.24 18.19 12.69
N GLN A 2 7.39 17.41 12.10
CA GLN A 2 7.77 16.50 11.02
C GLN A 2 7.98 17.27 9.71
N SER A 3 9.03 16.93 9.00
CA SER A 3 9.31 17.54 7.70
C SER A 3 8.32 17.08 6.63
N LEU A 4 7.93 17.97 5.74
CA LEU A 4 7.08 17.60 4.61
C LEU A 4 7.82 16.70 3.60
N ALA A 5 9.15 16.68 3.66
CA ALA A 5 9.96 15.81 2.83
C ALA A 5 10.01 14.37 3.37
N ASP A 6 9.51 14.14 4.57
CA ASP A 6 9.45 12.80 5.16
C ASP A 6 8.45 11.95 4.41
N SER A 7 8.91 10.84 3.83
CA SER A 7 8.08 9.95 3.02
C SER A 7 6.91 9.37 3.79
N SER A 8 6.99 9.30 5.12
CA SER A 8 5.89 8.76 5.92
C SER A 8 4.60 9.58 5.81
N GLN A 9 4.73 10.89 5.61
CA GLN A 9 3.55 11.74 5.41
C GLN A 9 2.85 11.41 4.08
N LEU A 10 3.63 11.27 3.02
CA LEU A 10 3.09 10.92 1.71
C LEU A 10 2.54 9.49 1.71
N LEU A 11 3.22 8.58 2.40
CA LEU A 11 2.84 7.19 2.45
C LEU A 11 1.46 6.98 3.08
N LYS A 12 1.10 7.78 4.08
CA LYS A 12 -0.20 7.65 4.74
C LYS A 12 -1.37 7.68 3.76
N GLY A 13 -1.23 8.45 2.68
CA GLY A 13 -2.30 8.58 1.70
C GLY A 13 -2.34 7.47 0.68
N VAL A 14 -1.28 6.66 0.58
CA VAL A 14 -1.19 5.65 -0.48
C VAL A 14 -0.98 4.22 0.05
N LEU A 15 -1.01 4.05 1.36
CA LEU A 15 -0.71 2.73 1.94
C LEU A 15 -1.75 1.69 1.54
N ASP A 16 -3.01 2.06 1.45
CA ASP A 16 -4.07 1.14 0.99
C ASP A 16 -3.72 0.59 -0.40
N LEU A 17 -3.35 1.49 -1.31
CA LEU A 17 -2.97 1.10 -2.67
C LEU A 17 -1.75 0.17 -2.64
N ALA A 18 -0.76 0.50 -1.83
CA ALA A 18 0.47 -0.30 -1.73
C ALA A 18 0.18 -1.71 -1.21
N VAL A 19 -0.67 -1.83 -0.19
CA VAL A 19 -1.04 -3.14 0.37
C VAL A 19 -1.84 -3.95 -0.66
N LEU A 20 -2.79 -3.32 -1.34
CA LEU A 20 -3.55 -4.01 -2.39
C LEU A 20 -2.62 -4.52 -3.49
N ALA A 21 -1.63 -3.71 -3.88
CA ALA A 21 -0.68 -4.09 -4.92
C ALA A 21 0.17 -5.29 -4.51
N VAL A 22 0.63 -5.32 -3.26
CA VAL A 22 1.40 -6.45 -2.73
C VAL A 22 0.56 -7.72 -2.78
N LEU A 23 -0.70 -7.64 -2.34
CA LEU A 23 -1.59 -8.80 -2.29
C LEU A 23 -2.07 -9.24 -3.67
N ALA A 24 -2.01 -8.36 -4.68
CA ALA A 24 -2.35 -8.75 -6.05
C ALA A 24 -1.34 -9.74 -6.62
N ASP A 25 -0.10 -9.67 -6.15
CA ASP A 25 0.95 -10.58 -6.60
C ASP A 25 0.72 -12.00 -6.06
N HIS A 26 0.49 -12.11 -4.75
CA HIS A 26 0.06 -13.37 -4.13
C HIS A 26 -0.43 -13.09 -2.72
N ASP A 27 -1.18 -14.02 -2.15
CA ASP A 27 -1.65 -13.93 -0.77
C ASP A 27 -0.46 -13.90 0.18
N SER A 28 -0.61 -13.18 1.28
CA SER A 28 0.47 -13.02 2.26
C SER A 28 -0.10 -12.82 3.65
N TYR A 29 0.70 -13.15 4.66
CA TYR A 29 0.37 -12.80 6.04
C TYR A 29 1.02 -11.45 6.38
N GLY A 30 0.57 -10.84 7.50
CA GLY A 30 0.91 -9.45 7.80
C GLY A 30 2.40 -9.14 7.79
N TYR A 31 3.21 -9.99 8.42
CA TYR A 31 4.65 -9.75 8.45
C TYR A 31 5.27 -9.80 7.05
N ASP A 32 4.78 -10.72 6.21
CA ASP A 32 5.28 -10.84 4.84
C ASP A 32 4.90 -9.61 4.01
N VAL A 33 3.69 -9.09 4.20
CA VAL A 33 3.29 -7.84 3.55
C VAL A 33 4.23 -6.70 3.94
N LEU A 34 4.49 -6.58 5.24
CA LEU A 34 5.39 -5.55 5.76
C LEU A 34 6.78 -5.66 5.13
N ARG A 35 7.33 -6.87 5.13
CA ARG A 35 8.65 -7.14 4.58
C ARG A 35 8.72 -6.78 3.09
N ARG A 36 7.70 -7.17 2.33
CA ARG A 36 7.66 -6.91 0.89
C ARG A 36 7.53 -5.43 0.58
N LEU A 37 6.76 -4.70 1.36
CA LEU A 37 6.67 -3.25 1.21
C LEU A 37 8.02 -2.58 1.46
N ARG A 38 8.71 -3.00 2.52
CA ARG A 38 10.03 -2.45 2.84
C ARG A 38 11.06 -2.77 1.77
N GLU A 39 11.00 -3.97 1.21
CA GLU A 39 11.93 -4.38 0.15
C GLU A 39 11.73 -3.60 -1.15
N THR A 40 10.53 -3.10 -1.40
CA THR A 40 10.29 -2.28 -2.59
C THR A 40 10.76 -0.84 -2.44
N GLY A 41 11.20 -0.47 -1.24
CA GLY A 41 11.67 0.88 -0.97
C GLY A 41 10.85 1.68 0.01
N LEU A 42 9.72 1.12 0.48
CA LEU A 42 8.87 1.79 1.47
C LEU A 42 9.37 1.44 2.87
N SER A 43 10.62 1.79 3.14
CA SER A 43 11.33 1.34 4.34
C SER A 43 10.81 1.94 5.64
N GLU A 44 10.05 3.03 5.56
CA GLU A 44 9.53 3.71 6.75
C GLU A 44 8.16 3.21 7.18
N VAL A 45 7.57 2.27 6.45
CA VAL A 45 6.25 1.75 6.82
C VAL A 45 6.37 0.94 8.13
N GLY A 46 5.44 1.19 9.05
CA GLY A 46 5.47 0.55 10.37
C GLY A 46 4.49 -0.60 10.49
N ASP A 47 4.76 -1.47 11.46
CA ASP A 47 3.94 -2.66 11.72
C ASP A 47 2.47 -2.31 11.96
N ALA A 48 2.23 -1.35 12.86
CA ALA A 48 0.87 -0.98 13.22
C ALA A 48 0.09 -0.45 12.02
N SER A 49 0.75 0.30 11.14
CA SER A 49 0.12 0.84 9.93
C SER A 49 -0.27 -0.28 8.97
N VAL A 50 0.59 -1.28 8.79
CA VAL A 50 0.30 -2.42 7.91
C VAL A 50 -0.84 -3.25 8.47
N TYR A 51 -0.76 -3.63 9.75
CA TYR A 51 -1.81 -4.47 10.35
C TYR A 51 -3.15 -3.74 10.42
N GLY A 52 -3.12 -2.45 10.71
CA GLY A 52 -4.33 -1.62 10.71
C GLY A 52 -4.95 -1.51 9.32
N THR A 53 -4.11 -1.35 8.30
CA THR A 53 -4.58 -1.28 6.91
C THR A 53 -5.21 -2.61 6.48
N LEU A 54 -4.55 -3.72 6.79
CA LEU A 54 -5.09 -5.05 6.47
C LEU A 54 -6.46 -5.27 7.12
N ARG A 55 -6.58 -4.91 8.39
CA ARG A 55 -7.85 -5.04 9.11
C ARG A 55 -8.95 -4.20 8.47
N ARG A 56 -8.62 -2.96 8.14
CA ARG A 56 -9.58 -2.04 7.55
C ARG A 56 -10.03 -2.49 6.17
N LEU A 57 -9.10 -2.97 5.34
CA LEU A 57 -9.41 -3.47 4.01
C LEU A 57 -10.25 -4.75 4.09
N TYR A 58 -9.94 -5.62 5.06
CA TYR A 58 -10.74 -6.81 5.30
C TYR A 58 -12.17 -6.43 5.68
N GLN A 59 -12.33 -5.48 6.60
CA GLN A 59 -13.64 -5.02 7.04
C GLN A 59 -14.41 -4.34 5.91
N ALA A 60 -13.71 -3.73 4.98
CA ALA A 60 -14.33 -3.12 3.80
C ALA A 60 -14.75 -4.15 2.74
N GLY A 61 -14.43 -5.42 2.96
CA GLY A 61 -14.86 -6.49 2.07
C GLY A 61 -14.04 -6.66 0.82
N VAL A 62 -12.83 -6.10 0.77
CA VAL A 62 -11.96 -6.22 -0.40
C VAL A 62 -10.89 -7.29 -0.26
N LEU A 63 -10.77 -7.89 0.93
CA LEU A 63 -9.85 -8.98 1.19
C LEU A 63 -10.59 -10.20 1.73
N ASN A 64 -10.10 -11.37 1.35
CA ASN A 64 -10.40 -12.62 2.05
C ASN A 64 -9.31 -12.85 3.08
N SER A 65 -9.63 -13.63 4.10
CA SER A 65 -8.66 -13.98 5.13
C SER A 65 -8.85 -15.43 5.52
N TYR A 66 -7.74 -16.11 5.78
CA TYR A 66 -7.76 -17.52 6.19
C TYR A 66 -6.52 -17.80 7.02
N VAL A 67 -6.61 -18.84 7.86
CA VAL A 67 -5.52 -19.22 8.74
C VAL A 67 -4.80 -20.40 8.14
N VAL A 68 -3.47 -20.32 8.10
CA VAL A 68 -2.62 -21.42 7.66
C VAL A 68 -1.96 -22.02 8.89
N PRO A 69 -2.20 -23.31 9.19
CA PRO A 69 -1.52 -23.96 10.30
C PRO A 69 -0.02 -24.04 10.08
N SER A 70 0.74 -23.97 11.15
CA SER A 70 2.18 -24.12 11.11
C SER A 70 2.58 -25.24 12.06
N ASP A 71 3.46 -26.14 11.61
CA ASP A 71 3.95 -27.24 12.44
C ASP A 71 4.92 -26.77 13.51
N GLU A 72 5.57 -25.64 13.29
CA GLU A 72 6.67 -25.19 14.14
C GLU A 72 6.42 -23.84 14.79
N GLY A 73 5.20 -23.38 14.85
CA GLY A 73 4.93 -22.09 15.45
C GLY A 73 3.47 -21.75 15.40
N PRO A 74 3.13 -20.50 15.72
CA PRO A 74 1.72 -20.08 15.70
C PRO A 74 1.16 -20.11 14.28
N HIS A 75 -0.14 -20.32 14.21
CA HIS A 75 -0.84 -20.23 12.93
C HIS A 75 -0.70 -18.82 12.37
N ARG A 76 -0.67 -18.73 11.04
CA ARG A 76 -0.55 -17.44 10.36
C ARG A 76 -1.85 -17.10 9.65
N LYS A 77 -2.26 -15.87 9.83
CA LYS A 77 -3.45 -15.34 9.18
C LYS A 77 -3.03 -14.72 7.85
N TYR A 78 -3.50 -15.31 6.76
CA TYR A 78 -3.23 -14.84 5.43
C TYR A 78 -4.34 -13.94 4.93
N TYR A 79 -3.99 -13.06 4.03
CA TYR A 79 -4.91 -12.18 3.34
C TYR A 79 -4.70 -12.31 1.84
N GLY A 80 -5.79 -12.18 1.09
CA GLY A 80 -5.71 -12.18 -0.36
C GLY A 80 -6.78 -11.28 -0.94
N LEU A 81 -6.56 -10.78 -2.14
CA LEU A 81 -7.58 -9.99 -2.82
C LEU A 81 -8.71 -10.91 -3.26
N ASN A 82 -9.93 -10.44 -3.04
CA ASN A 82 -11.09 -11.03 -3.69
C ASN A 82 -11.40 -10.20 -4.94
N GLU A 83 -12.53 -10.47 -5.59
CA GLU A 83 -12.89 -9.75 -6.81
C GLU A 83 -13.09 -8.26 -6.56
N ARG A 84 -13.71 -7.91 -5.45
CA ARG A 84 -13.88 -6.50 -5.06
C ARG A 84 -12.54 -5.83 -4.80
N GLY A 85 -11.58 -6.57 -4.25
CA GLY A 85 -10.23 -6.07 -4.02
C GLY A 85 -9.49 -5.79 -5.31
N ARG A 86 -9.63 -6.66 -6.30
CA ARG A 86 -9.01 -6.43 -7.61
C ARG A 86 -9.60 -5.20 -8.29
N LYS A 87 -10.90 -5.02 -8.15
CA LYS A 87 -11.56 -3.82 -8.68
C LYS A 87 -11.09 -2.56 -7.96
N ALA A 88 -10.99 -2.64 -6.63
CA ALA A 88 -10.50 -1.51 -5.83
C ALA A 88 -9.08 -1.13 -6.23
N LEU A 89 -8.21 -2.12 -6.44
CA LEU A 89 -6.85 -1.87 -6.88
C LEU A 89 -6.83 -1.18 -8.24
N SER A 90 -7.64 -1.66 -9.19
CA SER A 90 -7.72 -1.07 -10.52
C SER A 90 -8.15 0.39 -10.46
N GLU A 91 -9.19 0.67 -9.69
CA GLU A 91 -9.70 2.02 -9.54
C GLU A 91 -8.69 2.95 -8.85
N SER A 92 -8.05 2.46 -7.80
CA SER A 92 -7.04 3.23 -7.07
C SER A 92 -5.81 3.49 -7.93
N THR A 93 -5.43 2.54 -8.77
CA THR A 93 -4.33 2.72 -9.69
C THR A 93 -4.61 3.84 -10.68
N ARG A 94 -5.82 3.90 -11.21
CA ARG A 94 -6.21 4.98 -12.12
C ARG A 94 -6.20 6.34 -11.41
N THR A 95 -6.70 6.39 -10.20
CA THR A 95 -6.69 7.61 -9.40
C THR A 95 -5.25 8.06 -9.14
N TRP A 96 -4.38 7.13 -8.78
CA TRP A 96 -2.97 7.40 -8.55
C TRP A 96 -2.30 7.97 -9.80
N SER A 97 -2.55 7.33 -10.95
CA SER A 97 -1.96 7.78 -12.21
C SER A 97 -2.41 9.19 -12.58
N ALA A 98 -3.69 9.49 -12.40
CA ALA A 98 -4.22 10.82 -12.69
C ALA A 98 -3.62 11.87 -11.74
N LEU A 99 -3.54 11.51 -10.45
CA LEU A 99 -2.99 12.44 -9.45
C LEU A 99 -1.53 12.73 -9.71
N THR A 100 -0.72 11.70 -9.97
CA THR A 100 0.70 11.89 -10.23
C THR A 100 0.95 12.65 -11.52
N ALA A 101 0.14 12.43 -12.55
CA ALA A 101 0.24 13.19 -13.79
C ALA A 101 -0.01 14.67 -13.54
N ALA A 102 -1.04 14.98 -12.76
CA ALA A 102 -1.37 16.36 -12.41
C ALA A 102 -0.24 17.02 -11.62
N LEU A 103 0.27 16.31 -10.60
CA LEU A 103 1.37 16.82 -9.78
C LEU A 103 2.63 17.03 -10.63
N ASN A 104 2.92 16.10 -11.52
CA ASN A 104 4.09 16.21 -12.39
C ASN A 104 3.99 17.43 -13.30
N ARG A 105 2.80 17.73 -13.82
CA ARG A 105 2.60 18.95 -14.61
C ARG A 105 2.90 20.21 -13.81
N LEU A 106 2.48 20.23 -12.55
CA LEU A 106 2.78 21.37 -11.67
C LEU A 106 4.27 21.48 -11.37
N LEU A 107 4.91 20.35 -11.08
CA LEU A 107 6.34 20.33 -10.76
C LEU A 107 7.19 20.66 -11.99
N ASP A 108 6.83 20.14 -13.15
CA ASP A 108 7.54 20.41 -14.41
C ASP A 108 7.37 21.86 -14.83
N GLY A 109 6.16 22.40 -14.72
CA GLY A 109 5.91 23.80 -15.01
C GLY A 109 6.72 24.74 -14.15
N ARG A 110 6.82 24.41 -12.85
CA ARG A 110 7.63 25.15 -11.90
C ARG A 110 9.11 25.08 -12.26
N SER A 111 9.58 23.87 -12.59
CA SER A 111 10.97 23.64 -12.98
C SER A 111 11.31 24.42 -14.25
N THR A 112 10.43 24.41 -15.25
CA THR A 112 10.62 25.13 -16.51
C THR A 112 10.70 26.65 -16.23
N LYS A 113 9.79 27.14 -15.39
CA LYS A 113 9.82 28.56 -15.00
C LYS A 113 11.13 28.94 -14.33
N ASN A 114 11.61 28.12 -13.43
CA ASN A 114 12.82 28.40 -12.67
C ASN A 114 14.08 28.27 -13.53
N GLY A 115 14.00 27.51 -14.59
CA GLY A 115 15.12 27.25 -15.46
C GLY A 115 15.37 28.31 -16.53
N ARG A 116 14.54 29.33 -16.60
CA ARG A 116 14.69 30.40 -17.60
C ARG A 116 15.57 31.52 -17.13
#